data_5f7dcb883c6ffcfbbd08277a2b800c2f
#
_entry.id   5f7dcb883c6ffcfbbd08277a2b800c2f
#
_cell.length_a   1.000
_cell.length_b   1.000
_cell.length_c   1.000
_cell.angle_alpha   90.00
_cell.angle_beta   90.00
_cell.angle_gamma   90.00
#
_symmetry.space_group_name_H-M   'P 1'
#
loop_
_entity.id
_entity.type
_entity.pdbx_description
1 polymer ?
#
loop_
_entity_poly.entity_id
_entity_poly.type
_entity_poly.pdbx_seq_one_letter_code
_entity_poly.pdbx_strand_id
1 'polypeptide(L)'
;MAKSIRQVKSKKLILETLTRKLISYRDTMPNAEHELLKKFIDLDPIFAGRHDKFNFDGTRDQWIKYHAEFDFKTKQGLWLEFGVREGTTIEQFLKYKPTAHIHGFDSWQGLPEAWDVGNKIYQPGDMNVPMPVFDSRVELWKGWFEDTIDPWMAKHKGTIQLLHVDGDLYSSAKTVLTK
;
A
#
# COMPACT_ATOMS: atom_id res chain seq x y z
N MET A 1 34.17 11.36 2.60
CA MET A 1 33.33 12.60 2.49
C MET A 1 32.33 12.58 1.31
N ALA A 2 32.65 12.02 0.13
CA ALA A 2 31.74 12.02 -1.03
C ALA A 2 30.42 11.21 -0.86
N LYS A 3 30.40 10.14 -0.06
CA LYS A 3 29.20 9.33 0.24
C LYS A 3 28.13 10.09 1.03
N SER A 4 28.54 10.99 1.93
CA SER A 4 27.61 11.79 2.77
C SER A 4 26.79 12.79 1.95
N ILE A 5 27.41 13.42 0.94
CA ILE A 5 26.75 14.47 0.13
C ILE A 5 25.71 13.88 -0.84
N ARG A 6 25.96 12.68 -1.37
CA ARG A 6 25.00 11.98 -2.25
C ARG A 6 23.75 11.51 -1.48
N GLN A 7 23.92 11.03 -0.26
CA GLN A 7 22.83 10.58 0.63
C GLN A 7 21.91 11.74 1.04
N VAL A 8 22.50 12.90 1.38
CA VAL A 8 21.71 14.10 1.74
C VAL A 8 20.92 14.64 0.54
N LYS A 9 21.49 14.59 -0.68
CA LYS A 9 20.78 15.02 -1.89
C LYS A 9 19.59 14.10 -2.25
N SER A 10 19.71 12.76 -2.04
CA SER A 10 18.60 11.83 -2.31
C SER A 10 17.47 12.00 -1.29
N LYS A 11 17.76 12.15 0.00
CA LYS A 11 16.78 12.46 1.05
C LYS A 11 15.99 13.73 0.76
N LYS A 12 16.69 14.80 0.37
CA LYS A 12 16.06 16.08 0.01
C LYS A 12 15.13 15.94 -1.21
N LEU A 13 15.52 15.17 -2.23
CA LEU A 13 14.73 14.96 -3.43
C LEU A 13 13.47 14.13 -3.16
N ILE A 14 13.56 13.09 -2.32
CA ILE A 14 12.40 12.26 -1.93
C ILE A 14 11.42 13.11 -1.11
N LEU A 15 11.91 13.86 -0.12
CA LEU A 15 11.09 14.74 0.69
C LEU A 15 10.43 15.83 -0.16
N GLU A 16 11.15 16.45 -1.10
CA GLU A 16 10.60 17.43 -2.03
C GLU A 16 9.56 16.83 -2.98
N THR A 17 9.74 15.59 -3.41
CA THR A 17 8.77 14.90 -4.28
C THR A 17 7.51 14.53 -3.52
N LEU A 18 7.63 13.99 -2.31
CA LEU A 18 6.51 13.71 -1.40
C LEU A 18 5.78 15.00 -1.03
N THR A 19 6.51 16.04 -0.66
CA THR A 19 5.94 17.35 -0.33
C THR A 19 5.20 17.97 -1.52
N ARG A 20 5.72 17.87 -2.76
CA ARG A 20 5.01 18.35 -3.95
C ARG A 20 3.74 17.55 -4.24
N LYS A 21 3.77 16.22 -4.12
CA LYS A 21 2.57 15.39 -4.24
C LYS A 21 1.54 15.74 -3.16
N LEU A 22 1.97 15.86 -1.92
CA LEU A 22 1.10 16.24 -0.81
C LEU A 22 0.50 17.64 -0.99
N ILE A 23 1.28 18.61 -1.49
CA ILE A 23 0.79 19.97 -1.81
C ILE A 23 -0.23 19.93 -2.96
N SER A 24 -0.03 19.09 -3.98
CA SER A 24 -0.99 18.96 -5.10
C SER A 24 -2.34 18.35 -4.68
N TYR A 25 -2.34 17.52 -3.64
CA TYR A 25 -3.58 16.99 -3.06
C TYR A 25 -4.22 17.93 -2.03
N ARG A 26 -3.43 18.84 -1.44
CA ARG A 26 -3.85 19.76 -0.38
C ARG A 26 -5.08 20.58 -0.75
N ASP A 27 -5.14 21.08 -1.96
CA ASP A 27 -6.17 22.03 -2.41
C ASP A 27 -7.50 21.33 -2.74
N THR A 28 -7.52 19.99 -2.75
CA THR A 28 -8.70 19.16 -3.04
C THR A 28 -9.22 18.38 -1.84
N MET A 29 -8.50 18.38 -0.71
CA MET A 29 -8.88 17.63 0.50
C MET A 29 -9.70 18.45 1.48
N PRO A 30 -10.75 17.85 2.11
CA PRO A 30 -11.43 18.46 3.25
C PRO A 30 -10.46 18.73 4.42
N ASN A 31 -10.70 19.80 5.19
CA ASN A 31 -9.84 20.27 6.29
C ASN A 31 -9.49 19.19 7.34
N ALA A 32 -10.41 18.26 7.64
CA ALA A 32 -10.19 17.20 8.62
C ALA A 32 -9.15 16.16 8.13
N GLU A 33 -9.13 15.89 6.84
CA GLU A 33 -8.16 14.96 6.21
C GLU A 33 -6.77 15.59 6.11
N HIS A 34 -6.71 16.91 5.96
CA HIS A 34 -5.48 17.69 5.99
C HIS A 34 -4.76 17.59 7.36
N GLU A 35 -5.48 17.66 8.44
CA GLU A 35 -4.93 17.51 9.81
C GLU A 35 -4.47 16.07 10.07
N LEU A 36 -5.16 15.08 9.52
CA LEU A 36 -4.75 13.68 9.62
C LEU A 36 -3.45 13.42 8.84
N LEU A 37 -3.36 13.96 7.63
CA LEU A 37 -2.16 13.87 6.79
C LEU A 37 -0.96 14.56 7.44
N LYS A 38 -1.19 15.72 8.08
CA LYS A 38 -0.16 16.44 8.84
C LYS A 38 0.36 15.63 10.02
N LYS A 39 -0.51 14.93 10.74
CA LYS A 39 -0.10 13.99 11.79
C LYS A 39 0.74 12.82 11.26
N PHE A 40 0.42 12.31 10.06
CA PHE A 40 1.25 11.29 9.40
C PHE A 40 2.63 11.81 9.03
N ILE A 41 2.74 13.03 8.56
CA ILE A 41 4.02 13.69 8.23
C ILE A 41 4.86 13.92 9.49
N ASP A 42 4.23 14.31 10.60
CA ASP A 42 4.88 14.52 11.89
C ASP A 42 5.36 13.21 12.56
N LEU A 43 4.87 12.04 12.09
CA LEU A 43 5.39 10.72 12.45
C LEU A 43 6.68 10.32 11.71
N ASP A 44 7.11 11.10 10.74
CA ASP A 44 8.29 10.86 9.89
C ASP A 44 9.62 10.66 10.67
N PRO A 45 9.86 11.23 11.86
CA PRO A 45 11.05 10.90 12.66
C PRO A 45 11.20 9.40 12.98
N ILE A 46 10.08 8.66 12.99
CA ILE A 46 10.08 7.21 13.24
C ILE A 46 10.58 6.44 12.01
N PHE A 47 10.34 6.96 10.81
CA PHE A 47 10.80 6.36 9.55
C PHE A 47 12.21 6.82 9.17
N ALA A 48 12.59 8.06 9.45
CA ALA A 48 13.85 8.66 9.04
C ALA A 48 15.10 7.89 9.56
N GLY A 49 15.06 7.32 10.76
CA GLY A 49 16.16 6.56 11.33
C GLY A 49 16.37 5.15 10.77
N ARG A 50 15.39 4.58 10.08
CA ARG A 50 15.44 3.21 9.55
C ARG A 50 15.96 3.14 8.11
N HIS A 51 15.77 4.20 7.33
CA HIS A 51 16.21 4.27 5.93
C HIS A 51 17.73 4.37 5.75
N ASP A 52 18.46 4.73 6.79
CA ASP A 52 19.93 4.91 6.71
C ASP A 52 20.71 3.59 6.54
N LYS A 53 20.06 2.46 6.82
CA LYS A 53 20.69 1.13 6.74
C LYS A 53 20.39 0.38 5.44
N PHE A 54 19.50 0.88 4.62
CA PHE A 54 19.08 0.23 3.39
C PHE A 54 19.35 1.15 2.18
N ASN A 55 20.00 0.61 1.15
CA ASN A 55 20.24 1.34 -0.08
C ASN A 55 18.97 1.28 -0.95
N PHE A 56 18.03 2.18 -0.67
CA PHE A 56 16.72 2.19 -1.29
C PHE A 56 16.79 2.97 -2.62
N ASP A 57 16.50 2.32 -3.75
CA ASP A 57 16.44 2.92 -5.07
C ASP A 57 15.04 3.44 -5.45
N GLY A 58 14.07 3.27 -4.56
CA GLY A 58 12.70 3.73 -4.72
C GLY A 58 11.79 2.75 -5.47
N THR A 59 12.24 1.55 -5.78
CA THR A 59 11.39 0.54 -6.41
C THR A 59 10.45 -0.13 -5.41
N ARG A 60 9.27 -0.57 -5.89
CA ARG A 60 8.31 -1.37 -5.09
C ARG A 60 8.97 -2.64 -4.54
N ASP A 61 9.76 -3.35 -5.35
CA ASP A 61 10.46 -4.58 -4.94
C ASP A 61 11.41 -4.35 -3.77
N GLN A 62 12.19 -3.28 -3.79
CA GLN A 62 13.08 -2.94 -2.68
C GLN A 62 12.34 -2.51 -1.42
N TRP A 63 11.21 -1.81 -1.56
CA TRP A 63 10.38 -1.44 -0.42
C TRP A 63 9.80 -2.68 0.26
N ILE A 64 9.25 -3.62 -0.52
CA ILE A 64 8.71 -4.89 -0.02
C ILE A 64 9.81 -5.71 0.66
N LYS A 65 10.99 -5.84 0.00
CA LYS A 65 12.15 -6.53 0.55
C LYS A 65 12.58 -5.95 1.90
N TYR A 66 12.67 -4.63 1.99
CA TYR A 66 13.05 -3.95 3.22
C TYR A 66 12.10 -4.29 4.38
N HIS A 67 10.80 -4.17 4.18
CA HIS A 67 9.83 -4.47 5.22
C HIS A 67 9.83 -5.95 5.60
N ALA A 68 9.92 -6.84 4.63
CA ALA A 68 9.99 -8.28 4.90
C ALA A 68 11.22 -8.68 5.72
N GLU A 69 12.37 -8.07 5.43
CA GLU A 69 13.64 -8.42 6.10
C GLU A 69 13.83 -7.73 7.45
N PHE A 70 13.35 -6.49 7.61
CA PHE A 70 13.66 -5.67 8.79
C PHE A 70 12.49 -5.49 9.74
N ASP A 71 11.29 -5.25 9.23
CA ASP A 71 10.14 -4.94 10.08
C ASP A 71 9.37 -6.19 10.52
N PHE A 72 9.30 -7.23 9.67
CA PHE A 72 8.44 -8.39 9.88
C PHE A 72 9.20 -9.67 10.23
N LYS A 73 10.49 -9.58 10.54
CA LYS A 73 11.34 -10.75 10.75
C LYS A 73 10.89 -11.62 11.94
N THR A 74 10.37 -11.00 12.98
CA THR A 74 10.05 -11.69 14.25
C THR A 74 8.58 -11.64 14.63
N LYS A 75 7.77 -10.83 13.98
CA LYS A 75 6.35 -10.66 14.31
C LYS A 75 5.51 -11.60 13.46
N GLN A 76 4.49 -12.19 14.06
CA GLN A 76 3.43 -12.91 13.36
C GLN A 76 2.18 -12.04 13.37
N GLY A 77 1.48 -12.00 12.26
CA GLY A 77 0.26 -11.22 12.11
C GLY A 77 -0.36 -11.39 10.73
N LEU A 78 -1.52 -10.81 10.54
CA LEU A 78 -2.27 -10.86 9.29
C LEU A 78 -1.63 -9.93 8.25
N TRP A 79 -1.52 -10.43 7.03
CA TRP A 79 -1.07 -9.65 5.88
C TRP A 79 -2.25 -9.45 4.94
N LEU A 80 -2.58 -8.18 4.67
CA LEU A 80 -3.74 -7.79 3.89
C LEU A 80 -3.30 -6.96 2.69
N GLU A 81 -3.84 -7.29 1.51
CA GLU A 81 -3.71 -6.47 0.31
C GLU A 81 -5.09 -6.16 -0.26
N PHE A 82 -5.36 -4.88 -0.45
CA PHE A 82 -6.56 -4.36 -1.07
C PHE A 82 -6.22 -3.76 -2.44
N GLY A 83 -6.72 -4.39 -3.52
CA GLY A 83 -6.31 -4.15 -4.89
C GLY A 83 -5.25 -5.15 -5.32
N VAL A 84 -5.65 -6.40 -5.58
CA VAL A 84 -4.75 -7.51 -5.94
C VAL A 84 -4.44 -7.52 -7.42
N ARG A 85 -5.45 -7.29 -8.26
CA ARG A 85 -5.36 -7.36 -9.71
C ARG A 85 -4.77 -8.70 -10.19
N GLU A 86 -3.60 -8.71 -10.89
CA GLU A 86 -2.91 -9.94 -11.30
C GLU A 86 -2.15 -10.65 -10.16
N GLY A 87 -1.98 -9.99 -8.99
CA GLY A 87 -1.31 -10.56 -7.84
C GLY A 87 0.19 -10.40 -7.79
N THR A 88 0.78 -9.55 -8.63
CA THR A 88 2.23 -9.32 -8.69
C THR A 88 2.82 -8.91 -7.34
N THR A 89 2.12 -8.10 -6.56
CA THR A 89 2.59 -7.65 -5.25
C THR A 89 2.55 -8.78 -4.22
N ILE A 90 1.51 -9.62 -4.26
CA ILE A 90 1.43 -10.84 -3.42
C ILE A 90 2.63 -11.77 -3.71
N GLU A 91 2.95 -11.98 -4.98
CA GLU A 91 4.12 -12.79 -5.38
C GLU A 91 5.42 -12.23 -4.81
N GLN A 92 5.59 -10.92 -4.83
CA GLN A 92 6.74 -10.25 -4.24
C GLN A 92 6.77 -10.40 -2.71
N PHE A 93 5.63 -10.27 -2.03
CA PHE A 93 5.56 -10.53 -0.60
C PHE A 93 5.97 -11.96 -0.26
N LEU A 94 5.45 -12.95 -0.98
CA LEU A 94 5.79 -14.36 -0.78
C LEU A 94 7.24 -14.68 -1.10
N LYS A 95 7.85 -13.98 -2.07
CA LYS A 95 9.28 -14.08 -2.39
C LYS A 95 10.16 -13.71 -1.20
N TYR A 96 9.85 -12.62 -0.51
CA TYR A 96 10.65 -12.12 0.62
C TYR A 96 10.19 -12.60 1.99
N LYS A 97 8.95 -13.07 2.10
CA LYS A 97 8.37 -13.67 3.31
C LYS A 97 7.62 -14.95 2.96
N PRO A 98 8.34 -16.05 2.66
CA PRO A 98 7.70 -17.30 2.19
C PRO A 98 6.74 -17.93 3.20
N THR A 99 6.81 -17.53 4.47
CA THR A 99 5.93 -18.00 5.55
C THR A 99 4.72 -17.11 5.80
N ALA A 100 4.56 -16.02 5.05
CA ALA A 100 3.41 -15.15 5.19
C ALA A 100 2.13 -15.85 4.73
N HIS A 101 1.03 -15.61 5.47
CA HIS A 101 -0.31 -15.89 5.02
C HIS A 101 -0.97 -14.56 4.64
N ILE A 102 -1.42 -14.46 3.39
CA ILE A 102 -1.86 -13.20 2.81
C ILE A 102 -3.34 -13.30 2.45
N HIS A 103 -4.13 -12.31 2.85
CA HIS A 103 -5.51 -12.14 2.45
C HIS A 103 -5.58 -11.02 1.42
N GLY A 104 -5.95 -11.37 0.20
CA GLY A 104 -6.05 -10.45 -0.92
C GLY A 104 -7.51 -10.13 -1.26
N PHE A 105 -7.82 -8.86 -1.43
CA PHE A 105 -9.15 -8.35 -1.71
C PHE A 105 -9.18 -7.66 -3.06
N ASP A 106 -10.11 -8.03 -3.92
CA ASP A 106 -10.33 -7.37 -5.21
C ASP A 106 -11.72 -7.75 -5.76
N SER A 107 -12.30 -6.89 -6.55
CA SER A 107 -13.55 -7.22 -7.26
C SER A 107 -13.31 -8.12 -8.46
N TRP A 108 -12.15 -7.99 -9.10
CA TRP A 108 -11.82 -8.50 -10.44
C TRP A 108 -12.87 -8.10 -11.49
N GLN A 109 -13.52 -6.95 -11.26
CA GLN A 109 -14.46 -6.31 -12.17
C GLN A 109 -13.93 -4.97 -12.70
N GLY A 110 -12.71 -4.59 -12.31
CA GLY A 110 -12.10 -3.31 -12.60
C GLY A 110 -12.53 -2.22 -11.64
N LEU A 111 -12.40 -0.97 -12.06
CA LEU A 111 -12.70 0.19 -11.22
C LEU A 111 -14.21 0.32 -10.97
N PRO A 112 -14.66 0.67 -9.75
CA PRO A 112 -16.07 0.92 -9.45
C PRO A 112 -16.58 2.25 -10.04
N GLU A 113 -15.71 3.22 -10.23
CA GLU A 113 -16.03 4.56 -10.73
C GLU A 113 -14.92 5.11 -11.62
N ALA A 114 -15.18 6.24 -12.31
CA ALA A 114 -14.17 6.87 -13.15
C ALA A 114 -13.00 7.40 -12.31
N TRP A 115 -11.79 7.23 -12.84
CA TRP A 115 -10.56 7.70 -12.23
C TRP A 115 -9.81 8.64 -13.17
N ASP A 116 -9.71 9.90 -12.79
CA ASP A 116 -8.97 10.92 -13.52
C ASP A 116 -7.55 11.04 -12.95
N VAL A 117 -6.56 10.67 -13.76
CA VAL A 117 -5.14 10.81 -13.42
C VAL A 117 -4.49 12.03 -14.10
N GLY A 118 -5.30 12.97 -14.58
CA GLY A 118 -4.88 14.23 -15.19
C GLY A 118 -4.58 14.15 -16.68
N ASN A 119 -3.91 13.12 -17.15
CA ASN A 119 -3.63 12.91 -18.57
C ASN A 119 -4.46 11.78 -19.21
N LYS A 120 -5.22 11.06 -18.40
CA LYS A 120 -6.11 9.98 -18.81
C LYS A 120 -7.25 9.82 -17.80
N ILE A 121 -8.44 9.53 -18.31
CA ILE A 121 -9.59 9.13 -17.50
C ILE A 121 -9.85 7.65 -17.74
N TYR A 122 -9.71 6.85 -16.68
CA TYR A 122 -10.16 5.46 -16.67
C TYR A 122 -11.65 5.41 -16.40
N GLN A 123 -12.34 4.47 -17.05
CA GLN A 123 -13.78 4.30 -16.89
C GLN A 123 -14.11 3.18 -15.88
N PRO A 124 -15.32 3.17 -15.31
CA PRO A 124 -15.79 2.00 -14.55
C PRO A 124 -15.60 0.72 -15.37
N GLY A 125 -15.05 -0.33 -14.73
CA GLY A 125 -14.70 -1.59 -15.39
C GLY A 125 -13.31 -1.64 -16.02
N ASP A 126 -12.61 -0.51 -16.20
CA ASP A 126 -11.21 -0.53 -16.62
C ASP A 126 -10.36 -1.27 -15.56
N MET A 127 -9.21 -1.80 -15.99
CA MET A 127 -8.31 -2.62 -15.16
C MET A 127 -8.88 -3.98 -14.73
N ASN A 128 -10.00 -4.41 -15.31
CA ASN A 128 -10.50 -5.75 -15.15
C ASN A 128 -9.49 -6.78 -15.66
N VAL A 129 -9.20 -7.77 -14.84
CA VAL A 129 -8.31 -8.91 -15.15
C VAL A 129 -8.86 -10.19 -14.57
N PRO A 130 -8.50 -11.37 -15.08
CA PRO A 130 -8.84 -12.63 -14.45
C PRO A 130 -8.28 -12.71 -13.02
N MET A 131 -9.05 -13.28 -12.11
CA MET A 131 -8.59 -13.55 -10.74
C MET A 131 -7.40 -14.53 -10.77
N PRO A 132 -6.27 -14.20 -10.15
CA PRO A 132 -5.11 -15.06 -10.11
C PRO A 132 -5.35 -16.31 -9.24
N VAL A 133 -4.49 -17.31 -9.41
CA VAL A 133 -4.50 -18.53 -8.59
C VAL A 133 -3.19 -18.61 -7.81
N PHE A 134 -3.31 -18.82 -6.51
CA PHE A 134 -2.19 -18.98 -5.59
C PHE A 134 -2.27 -20.33 -4.86
N ASP A 135 -1.22 -20.67 -4.15
CA ASP A 135 -1.23 -21.80 -3.22
C ASP A 135 -1.94 -21.44 -1.88
N SER A 136 -1.99 -22.40 -0.95
CA SER A 136 -2.70 -22.27 0.32
C SER A 136 -2.22 -21.15 1.26
N ARG A 137 -1.16 -20.45 0.91
CA ARG A 137 -0.67 -19.28 1.67
C ARG A 137 -1.47 -18.01 1.37
N VAL A 138 -2.27 -18.02 0.31
CA VAL A 138 -3.06 -16.85 -0.10
C VAL A 138 -4.54 -17.20 -0.10
N GLU A 139 -5.32 -16.40 0.61
CA GLU A 139 -6.78 -16.46 0.58
C GLU A 139 -7.31 -15.22 -0.15
N LEU A 140 -7.99 -15.43 -1.28
CA LEU A 140 -8.56 -14.35 -2.09
C LEU A 140 -10.02 -14.12 -1.76
N TRP A 141 -10.39 -12.87 -1.53
CA TRP A 141 -11.73 -12.39 -1.22
C TRP A 141 -12.27 -11.59 -2.40
N LYS A 142 -13.06 -12.29 -3.24
CA LYS A 142 -13.64 -11.70 -4.44
C LYS A 142 -14.87 -10.89 -4.11
N GLY A 143 -14.86 -9.61 -4.47
CA GLY A 143 -15.98 -8.67 -4.33
C GLY A 143 -15.48 -7.25 -4.04
N TRP A 144 -16.42 -6.33 -3.96
CA TRP A 144 -16.13 -4.96 -3.54
C TRP A 144 -15.66 -4.92 -2.07
N PHE A 145 -14.84 -3.96 -1.71
CA PHE A 145 -14.27 -3.89 -0.35
C PHE A 145 -15.36 -3.76 0.72
N GLU A 146 -16.41 -2.97 0.46
CA GLU A 146 -17.56 -2.82 1.35
C GLU A 146 -18.29 -4.13 1.65
N ASP A 147 -18.28 -5.07 0.72
CA ASP A 147 -18.98 -6.36 0.83
C ASP A 147 -18.10 -7.46 1.46
N THR A 148 -16.78 -7.34 1.32
CA THR A 148 -15.84 -8.42 1.68
C THR A 148 -15.16 -8.22 3.03
N ILE A 149 -14.96 -6.98 3.48
CA ILE A 149 -14.23 -6.68 4.72
C ILE A 149 -14.96 -7.22 5.96
N ASP A 150 -16.24 -6.93 6.12
CA ASP A 150 -17.00 -7.35 7.29
C ASP A 150 -17.12 -8.89 7.42
N PRO A 151 -17.42 -9.65 6.35
CA PRO A 151 -17.36 -11.11 6.38
C PRO A 151 -15.97 -11.67 6.71
N TRP A 152 -14.90 -11.03 6.19
CA TRP A 152 -13.53 -11.41 6.51
C TRP A 152 -13.22 -11.17 7.99
N MET A 153 -13.53 -9.99 8.53
CA MET A 153 -13.31 -9.66 9.96
C MET A 153 -14.10 -10.57 10.91
N ALA A 154 -15.24 -11.08 10.48
CA ALA A 154 -16.01 -12.04 11.28
C ALA A 154 -15.26 -13.36 11.45
N LYS A 155 -14.52 -13.81 10.42
CA LYS A 155 -13.79 -15.09 10.41
C LYS A 155 -12.38 -14.97 10.97
N HIS A 156 -11.71 -13.84 10.79
CA HIS A 156 -10.30 -13.66 11.11
C HIS A 156 -10.13 -12.72 12.29
N LYS A 157 -9.36 -13.18 13.27
CA LYS A 157 -9.00 -12.39 14.47
C LYS A 157 -7.50 -12.34 14.59
N GLY A 158 -6.97 -11.22 15.03
CA GLY A 158 -5.53 -11.02 15.20
C GLY A 158 -5.10 -9.60 14.94
N THR A 159 -3.81 -9.38 15.04
CA THR A 159 -3.18 -8.09 14.73
C THR A 159 -2.80 -8.06 13.25
N ILE A 160 -3.13 -7.00 12.57
CA ILE A 160 -2.63 -6.73 11.21
C ILE A 160 -1.15 -6.36 11.33
N GLN A 161 -0.32 -7.10 10.65
CA GLN A 161 1.12 -6.85 10.57
C GLN A 161 1.47 -6.04 9.33
N LEU A 162 0.82 -6.32 8.20
CA LEU A 162 0.95 -5.58 6.96
C LEU A 162 -0.45 -5.25 6.42
N LEU A 163 -0.65 -3.98 6.10
CA LEU A 163 -1.80 -3.49 5.36
C LEU A 163 -1.28 -2.76 4.11
N HIS A 164 -1.51 -3.36 2.94
CA HIS A 164 -1.22 -2.77 1.64
C HIS A 164 -2.53 -2.34 0.98
N VAL A 165 -2.71 -1.05 0.75
CA VAL A 165 -3.91 -0.48 0.13
C VAL A 165 -3.51 0.12 -1.21
N ASP A 166 -3.86 -0.57 -2.29
CA ASP A 166 -3.54 -0.22 -3.69
C ASP A 166 -4.81 -0.29 -4.57
N GLY A 167 -5.89 0.30 -4.07
CA GLY A 167 -7.20 0.29 -4.75
C GLY A 167 -7.44 1.50 -5.65
N ASP A 168 -6.38 2.23 -6.03
CA ASP A 168 -6.35 3.38 -6.93
C ASP A 168 -7.20 4.58 -6.48
N LEU A 169 -8.45 4.37 -6.08
CA LEU A 169 -9.43 5.41 -5.78
C LEU A 169 -9.41 5.83 -4.31
N TYR A 170 -9.64 7.10 -4.08
CA TYR A 170 -9.83 7.64 -2.73
C TYR A 170 -11.01 6.97 -2.01
N SER A 171 -12.13 6.76 -2.68
CA SER A 171 -13.31 6.06 -2.14
C SER A 171 -12.97 4.66 -1.68
N SER A 172 -12.19 3.90 -2.46
CA SER A 172 -11.71 2.57 -2.13
C SER A 172 -10.81 2.57 -0.89
N ALA A 173 -9.80 3.44 -0.86
CA ALA A 173 -8.91 3.58 0.28
C ALA A 173 -9.66 4.02 1.55
N LYS A 174 -10.60 4.95 1.43
CA LYS A 174 -11.45 5.38 2.54
C LYS A 174 -12.27 4.22 3.10
N THR A 175 -12.89 3.40 2.24
CA THR A 175 -13.65 2.22 2.69
C THR A 175 -12.77 1.30 3.54
N VAL A 176 -11.57 0.97 3.07
CA VAL A 176 -10.63 0.09 3.80
C VAL A 176 -10.21 0.68 5.15
N LEU A 177 -9.86 1.97 5.18
CA LEU A 177 -9.27 2.61 6.36
C LEU A 177 -10.31 3.03 7.43
N THR A 178 -11.60 2.94 7.13
CA THR A 178 -12.69 3.28 8.07
C THR A 178 -13.35 2.05 8.69
N LYS A 179 -12.97 0.86 8.33
CA LYS A 179 -13.40 -0.41 8.91
C LYS A 179 -12.44 -0.90 9.98
#